data_60a6862c600fcb2dc64effdc83fc2073
#
_entry.id   60a6862c600fcb2dc64effdc83fc2073
#
_cell.length_a   1.000
_cell.length_b   1.000
_cell.length_c   1.000
_cell.angle_alpha   90.00
_cell.angle_beta   90.00
_cell.angle_gamma   90.00
#
_symmetry.space_group_name_H-M   'P 1'
#
loop_
_entity.id
_entity.type
_entity.pdbx_description
1 polymer ?
#
loop_
_entity_poly.entity_id
_entity_poly.type
_entity_poly.pdbx_seq_one_letter_code
_entity_poly.pdbx_strand_id
1 'polypeptide(L)'
;MDRIQFGTLSIPSCPVDEYMNKFFDSEESLDDVESKNLGSFSEGLKELEDGNLDLLAIPAQILHGKQLEMYNSGCEVIGARTPRTPNMILVSENKLQYQPKSAIILSDSKLIRSQLRRARRGIRVLSSKAFIEINKITEKFEDELEKYSWMERLRLNGEIDGFVIPRVIYSQIEINGRRHTLLPDPHNLGDNHFLPKPYSDLVVIIGRKNFPNSIGKLLTETEGDTIWKIQDYFLGAMKEDNIDEIGFLVRHRKLSTLMLQAEKDRDLLMEQAFHDYEGEVTTSEVLVEIKIERISNDGKKTISLHRVIPYSEYQVAIVSAEKDWRKILQNAFDVDPKFIND
;
A
#
# COMPACT_ATOMS: atom_id res chain seq x y z
N MET A 1 14.92 -31.84 -11.95
CA MET A 1 15.35 -30.47 -11.55
C MET A 1 15.54 -30.53 -10.05
N ASP A 2 16.60 -29.90 -9.52
CA ASP A 2 16.70 -29.76 -8.07
C ASP A 2 15.54 -28.92 -7.58
N ARG A 3 14.96 -29.25 -6.43
CA ARG A 3 13.83 -28.51 -5.84
C ARG A 3 14.25 -27.09 -5.53
N ILE A 4 13.41 -26.13 -5.85
CA ILE A 4 13.64 -24.71 -5.52
C ILE A 4 13.34 -24.51 -4.03
N GLN A 5 14.33 -24.07 -3.27
CA GLN A 5 14.20 -23.72 -1.86
C GLN A 5 13.72 -22.27 -1.72
N PHE A 6 12.46 -22.09 -1.28
CA PHE A 6 11.78 -20.79 -1.25
C PHE A 6 11.49 -20.36 0.18
N GLY A 7 12.09 -19.25 0.61
CA GLY A 7 11.81 -18.63 1.91
C GLY A 7 10.63 -17.68 1.83
N THR A 8 9.83 -17.63 2.90
CA THR A 8 8.77 -16.63 3.07
C THR A 8 8.91 -15.93 4.41
N LEU A 9 8.68 -14.62 4.43
CA LEU A 9 8.57 -13.84 5.66
C LEU A 9 7.23 -13.11 5.66
N SER A 10 6.41 -13.39 6.64
CA SER A 10 5.05 -12.83 6.75
C SER A 10 4.94 -11.80 7.86
N ILE A 11 4.00 -10.86 7.69
CA ILE A 11 3.51 -9.98 8.75
C ILE A 11 1.97 -10.06 8.78
N PRO A 12 1.31 -9.72 9.89
CA PRO A 12 -0.14 -9.84 9.99
C PRO A 12 -0.92 -9.13 8.88
N SER A 13 -0.44 -7.97 8.43
CA SER A 13 -1.06 -7.21 7.33
C SER A 13 -0.71 -7.70 5.93
N CYS A 14 0.27 -8.62 5.80
CA CYS A 14 0.70 -9.21 4.53
C CYS A 14 1.21 -10.65 4.77
N PRO A 15 0.31 -11.66 4.79
CA PRO A 15 0.66 -13.07 4.99
C PRO A 15 1.23 -13.67 3.71
N VAL A 16 2.54 -13.46 3.50
CA VAL A 16 3.25 -13.87 2.28
C VAL A 16 3.26 -15.36 2.09
N ASP A 17 3.40 -16.12 3.18
CA ASP A 17 3.38 -17.59 3.16
C ASP A 17 2.07 -18.15 2.59
N GLU A 18 0.92 -17.69 3.10
CA GLU A 18 -0.38 -18.11 2.57
C GLU A 18 -0.58 -17.70 1.11
N TYR A 19 -0.14 -16.51 0.76
CA TYR A 19 -0.26 -15.98 -0.59
C TYR A 19 0.60 -16.76 -1.59
N MET A 20 1.88 -17.02 -1.25
CA MET A 20 2.79 -17.74 -2.12
C MET A 20 2.42 -19.21 -2.24
N ASN A 21 2.03 -19.88 -1.15
CA ASN A 21 1.58 -21.27 -1.20
C ASN A 21 0.33 -21.43 -2.10
N LYS A 22 -0.67 -20.56 -1.98
CA LYS A 22 -1.82 -20.55 -2.90
C LYS A 22 -1.42 -20.36 -4.35
N PHE A 23 -0.40 -19.55 -4.60
CA PHE A 23 0.13 -19.35 -5.95
C PHE A 23 0.81 -20.61 -6.45
N PHE A 24 1.68 -21.25 -5.67
CA PHE A 24 2.33 -22.50 -6.06
C PHE A 24 1.33 -23.62 -6.35
N ASP A 25 0.31 -23.76 -5.50
CA ASP A 25 -0.77 -24.76 -5.68
C ASP A 25 -1.59 -24.52 -6.97
N SER A 26 -1.59 -23.30 -7.51
CA SER A 26 -2.32 -22.95 -8.75
C SER A 26 -1.51 -23.11 -10.04
N GLU A 27 -0.17 -23.29 -9.93
CA GLU A 27 0.76 -23.32 -11.07
C GLU A 27 1.50 -24.65 -11.17
N GLU A 28 1.03 -25.55 -12.03
CA GLU A 28 1.63 -26.89 -12.25
C GLU A 28 3.13 -26.85 -12.57
N SER A 29 3.63 -25.74 -13.11
CA SER A 29 5.07 -25.55 -13.41
C SER A 29 5.95 -25.33 -12.19
N LEU A 30 5.36 -25.20 -10.99
CA LEU A 30 6.02 -24.89 -9.71
C LEU A 30 5.85 -26.01 -8.67
N ASP A 31 5.47 -27.22 -9.08
CA ASP A 31 5.29 -28.38 -8.18
C ASP A 31 6.56 -28.76 -7.40
N ASP A 32 7.73 -28.37 -7.88
CA ASP A 32 9.05 -28.66 -7.28
C ASP A 32 9.53 -27.55 -6.32
N VAL A 33 8.64 -26.66 -5.83
CA VAL A 33 8.99 -25.59 -4.87
C VAL A 33 8.77 -26.10 -3.45
N GLU A 34 9.78 -25.97 -2.58
CA GLU A 34 9.69 -26.24 -1.15
C GLU A 34 9.74 -24.92 -0.37
N SER A 35 8.64 -24.58 0.32
CA SER A 35 8.54 -23.32 1.05
C SER A 35 8.91 -23.46 2.52
N LYS A 36 9.67 -22.48 3.06
CA LYS A 36 10.07 -22.38 4.47
C LYS A 36 9.70 -21.00 5.00
N ASN A 37 8.95 -20.93 6.11
CA ASN A 37 8.66 -19.67 6.80
C ASN A 37 9.84 -19.26 7.68
N LEU A 38 10.18 -17.98 7.66
CA LEU A 38 11.34 -17.40 8.35
C LEU A 38 10.88 -16.39 9.42
N GLY A 39 11.67 -16.28 10.48
CA GLY A 39 11.38 -15.38 11.60
C GLY A 39 11.82 -13.93 11.37
N SER A 40 12.82 -13.70 10.49
CA SER A 40 13.36 -12.35 10.28
C SER A 40 14.00 -12.18 8.89
N PHE A 41 14.12 -10.91 8.47
CA PHE A 41 14.78 -10.58 7.21
C PHE A 41 16.27 -10.93 7.19
N SER A 42 16.98 -10.68 8.30
CA SER A 42 18.40 -10.99 8.41
C SER A 42 18.66 -12.50 8.38
N GLU A 43 17.77 -13.31 8.96
CA GLU A 43 17.81 -14.77 8.81
C GLU A 43 17.65 -15.18 7.34
N GLY A 44 16.66 -14.61 6.65
CA GLY A 44 16.43 -14.88 5.23
C GLY A 44 17.61 -14.53 4.33
N LEU A 45 18.26 -13.39 4.56
CA LEU A 45 19.46 -13.00 3.82
C LEU A 45 20.61 -13.97 4.07
N LYS A 46 20.82 -14.41 5.30
CA LYS A 46 21.85 -15.37 5.65
C LYS A 46 21.61 -16.74 4.99
N GLU A 47 20.38 -17.22 4.99
CA GLU A 47 20.01 -18.47 4.32
C GLU A 47 20.21 -18.40 2.80
N LEU A 48 19.97 -17.23 2.16
CA LEU A 48 20.31 -17.00 0.76
C LEU A 48 21.82 -16.97 0.51
N GLU A 49 22.59 -16.31 1.38
CA GLU A 49 24.06 -16.20 1.31
C GLU A 49 24.72 -17.58 1.46
N ASP A 50 24.26 -18.37 2.44
CA ASP A 50 24.74 -19.72 2.73
C ASP A 50 24.32 -20.75 1.65
N GLY A 51 23.41 -20.38 0.74
CA GLY A 51 22.90 -21.23 -0.34
C GLY A 51 21.84 -22.25 0.10
N ASN A 52 21.29 -22.11 1.30
CA ASN A 52 20.19 -22.94 1.82
C ASN A 52 18.84 -22.54 1.23
N LEU A 53 18.72 -21.31 0.73
CA LEU A 53 17.59 -20.82 -0.03
C LEU A 53 18.02 -20.34 -1.41
N ASP A 54 17.14 -20.48 -2.38
CA ASP A 54 17.29 -19.93 -3.72
C ASP A 54 16.65 -18.55 -3.83
N LEU A 55 15.46 -18.40 -3.21
CA LEU A 55 14.64 -17.21 -3.24
C LEU A 55 14.00 -16.92 -1.88
N LEU A 56 13.69 -15.64 -1.66
CA LEU A 56 13.03 -15.15 -0.46
C LEU A 56 11.93 -14.16 -0.83
N ALA A 57 10.68 -14.44 -0.47
CA ALA A 57 9.56 -13.51 -0.61
C ALA A 57 9.26 -12.80 0.71
N ILE A 58 9.15 -11.48 0.66
CA ILE A 58 8.86 -10.64 1.83
C ILE A 58 7.88 -9.52 1.48
N PRO A 59 7.16 -8.95 2.45
CA PRO A 59 6.44 -7.69 2.26
C PRO A 59 7.42 -6.58 1.88
N ALA A 60 7.14 -5.84 0.82
CA ALA A 60 8.03 -4.80 0.29
C ALA A 60 8.36 -3.72 1.35
N GLN A 61 7.45 -3.45 2.28
CA GLN A 61 7.70 -2.51 3.39
C GLN A 61 8.85 -2.92 4.32
N ILE A 62 9.17 -4.22 4.43
CA ILE A 62 10.31 -4.70 5.23
C ILE A 62 11.65 -4.38 4.56
N LEU A 63 11.67 -4.34 3.23
CA LEU A 63 12.87 -4.05 2.46
C LEU A 63 13.21 -2.55 2.44
N HIS A 64 12.22 -1.68 2.67
CA HIS A 64 12.45 -0.23 2.69
C HIS A 64 13.53 0.17 3.69
N GLY A 65 14.54 0.91 3.23
CA GLY A 65 15.71 1.29 4.03
C GLY A 65 16.76 0.19 4.26
N LYS A 66 16.49 -1.06 3.79
CA LYS A 66 17.40 -2.20 3.94
C LYS A 66 17.99 -2.70 2.61
N GLN A 67 17.76 -1.96 1.53
CA GLN A 67 18.28 -2.34 0.20
C GLN A 67 19.79 -2.51 0.21
N LEU A 68 20.52 -1.66 0.95
CA LEU A 68 21.97 -1.74 1.06
C LEU A 68 22.43 -3.02 1.78
N GLU A 69 21.72 -3.43 2.84
CA GLU A 69 21.96 -4.69 3.56
C GLU A 69 21.81 -5.89 2.59
N MET A 70 20.71 -5.91 1.83
CA MET A 70 20.46 -6.92 0.81
C MET A 70 21.58 -6.97 -0.26
N TYR A 71 21.98 -5.83 -0.81
CA TYR A 71 23.04 -5.78 -1.83
C TYR A 71 24.40 -6.24 -1.31
N ASN A 72 24.70 -5.92 -0.04
CA ASN A 72 25.96 -6.35 0.60
C ASN A 72 26.01 -7.86 0.81
N SER A 73 24.86 -8.54 1.01
CA SER A 73 24.75 -10.00 1.07
C SER A 73 24.74 -10.66 -0.33
N GLY A 74 25.06 -9.92 -1.39
CA GLY A 74 25.10 -10.47 -2.75
C GLY A 74 23.73 -10.79 -3.34
N CYS A 75 22.65 -10.24 -2.78
CA CYS A 75 21.28 -10.46 -3.22
C CYS A 75 20.71 -9.26 -3.98
N GLU A 76 19.67 -9.49 -4.76
CA GLU A 76 18.95 -8.46 -5.49
C GLU A 76 17.45 -8.79 -5.58
N VAL A 77 16.63 -7.78 -5.85
CA VAL A 77 15.20 -7.99 -6.12
C VAL A 77 15.05 -8.58 -7.52
N ILE A 78 14.53 -9.79 -7.59
CA ILE A 78 14.24 -10.49 -8.84
C ILE A 78 12.95 -9.93 -9.47
N GLY A 79 11.99 -9.57 -8.65
CA GLY A 79 10.73 -8.93 -9.04
C GLY A 79 9.73 -8.88 -7.91
N ALA A 80 8.47 -8.60 -8.24
CA ALA A 80 7.44 -8.44 -7.25
C ALA A 80 6.07 -8.98 -7.70
N ARG A 81 5.16 -9.15 -6.74
CA ARG A 81 3.76 -9.56 -6.94
C ARG A 81 2.84 -8.73 -6.05
N THR A 82 1.57 -8.61 -6.46
CA THR A 82 0.55 -7.95 -5.63
C THR A 82 -0.58 -8.91 -5.28
N PRO A 83 -0.86 -9.16 -3.96
CA PRO A 83 -2.02 -9.91 -3.50
C PRO A 83 -3.38 -9.26 -3.84
N ARG A 84 -3.39 -7.99 -4.25
CA ARG A 84 -4.59 -7.21 -4.64
C ARG A 84 -5.62 -7.04 -3.53
N THR A 85 -5.15 -6.91 -2.29
CA THR A 85 -6.00 -6.72 -1.10
C THR A 85 -5.69 -5.43 -0.31
N PRO A 86 -5.37 -4.29 -0.97
CA PRO A 86 -4.74 -3.13 -0.32
C PRO A 86 -5.67 -2.32 0.59
N ASN A 87 -6.94 -2.66 0.65
CA ASN A 87 -7.94 -1.78 1.26
C ASN A 87 -7.97 -1.90 2.79
N MET A 88 -8.10 -0.74 3.43
CA MET A 88 -8.46 -0.65 4.84
C MET A 88 -9.98 -0.70 5.00
N ILE A 89 -10.44 -1.20 6.13
CA ILE A 89 -11.85 -1.31 6.49
C ILE A 89 -12.12 -0.44 7.71
N LEU A 90 -13.11 0.43 7.63
CA LEU A 90 -13.72 1.06 8.79
C LEU A 90 -14.80 0.11 9.33
N VAL A 91 -14.62 -0.35 10.56
CA VAL A 91 -15.60 -1.10 11.32
C VAL A 91 -16.38 -0.13 12.18
N SER A 92 -17.66 0.06 11.88
CA SER A 92 -18.55 0.99 12.60
C SER A 92 -20.00 0.76 12.21
N GLU A 93 -20.94 1.21 13.04
CA GLU A 93 -22.38 1.09 12.74
C GLU A 93 -22.75 1.91 11.49
N ASN A 94 -22.23 3.13 11.38
CA ASN A 94 -22.52 4.05 10.29
C ASN A 94 -21.37 4.18 9.31
N LYS A 95 -21.68 4.41 8.02
CA LYS A 95 -20.67 4.83 7.04
C LYS A 95 -20.01 6.13 7.50
N LEU A 96 -18.75 6.37 7.08
CA LEU A 96 -17.95 7.51 7.51
C LEU A 96 -18.70 8.84 7.36
N GLN A 97 -19.39 9.07 6.25
CA GLN A 97 -20.14 10.30 5.97
C GLN A 97 -21.32 10.53 6.92
N TYR A 98 -21.84 9.48 7.55
CA TYR A 98 -22.96 9.53 8.49
C TYR A 98 -22.52 9.43 9.95
N GLN A 99 -21.23 9.40 10.23
CA GLN A 99 -20.74 9.40 11.60
C GLN A 99 -21.18 10.68 12.33
N PRO A 100 -21.62 10.58 13.59
CA PRO A 100 -21.98 11.74 14.37
C PRO A 100 -20.78 12.68 14.55
N LYS A 101 -21.08 13.97 14.79
CA LYS A 101 -20.04 14.91 15.22
C LYS A 101 -19.50 14.42 16.57
N SER A 102 -18.19 14.50 16.77
CA SER A 102 -17.50 13.95 17.95
C SER A 102 -17.35 12.43 18.03
N ALA A 103 -17.81 11.67 17.04
CA ALA A 103 -17.56 10.22 16.99
C ALA A 103 -16.06 9.92 17.18
N ILE A 104 -15.78 8.91 17.99
CA ILE A 104 -14.40 8.46 18.27
C ILE A 104 -14.07 7.28 17.36
N ILE A 105 -13.08 7.48 16.50
CA ILE A 105 -12.59 6.42 15.59
C ILE A 105 -11.11 6.16 15.90
N LEU A 106 -10.73 4.89 16.09
CA LEU A 106 -9.35 4.52 16.32
C LEU A 106 -8.66 4.09 15.01
N SER A 107 -7.41 4.55 14.84
CA SER A 107 -6.53 4.08 13.78
C SER A 107 -5.07 4.34 14.13
N ASP A 108 -4.22 3.34 14.07
CA ASP A 108 -2.78 3.49 14.33
C ASP A 108 -2.02 4.05 13.11
N SER A 109 -2.61 4.01 11.93
CA SER A 109 -2.03 4.64 10.75
C SER A 109 -2.17 6.16 10.79
N LYS A 110 -1.06 6.89 10.78
CA LYS A 110 -1.03 8.35 10.75
C LYS A 110 -1.71 8.90 9.48
N LEU A 111 -1.41 8.29 8.33
CA LEU A 111 -2.05 8.62 7.06
C LEU A 111 -3.58 8.47 7.14
N ILE A 112 -4.06 7.31 7.59
CA ILE A 112 -5.52 7.06 7.69
C ILE A 112 -6.19 8.05 8.63
N ARG A 113 -5.56 8.41 9.75
CA ARG A 113 -6.12 9.44 10.65
C ARG A 113 -6.31 10.78 9.95
N SER A 114 -5.34 11.21 9.15
CA SER A 114 -5.42 12.46 8.38
C SER A 114 -6.49 12.38 7.27
N GLN A 115 -6.56 11.25 6.57
CA GLN A 115 -7.59 11.00 5.54
C GLN A 115 -9.00 10.97 6.13
N LEU A 116 -9.19 10.35 7.31
CA LEU A 116 -10.48 10.35 8.01
C LEU A 116 -10.91 11.74 8.43
N ARG A 117 -9.99 12.57 8.96
CA ARG A 117 -10.26 13.97 9.32
C ARG A 117 -10.62 14.81 8.10
N ARG A 118 -9.96 14.59 6.96
CA ARG A 118 -10.31 15.19 5.68
C ARG A 118 -11.71 14.78 5.24
N ALA A 119 -12.00 13.50 5.31
CA ALA A 119 -13.27 12.95 4.82
C ALA A 119 -14.47 13.32 5.67
N ARG A 120 -14.31 13.42 6.99
CA ARG A 120 -15.39 13.78 7.90
C ARG A 120 -14.92 14.75 8.97
N ARG A 121 -15.27 16.02 8.84
CA ARG A 121 -14.97 17.04 9.84
C ARG A 121 -15.75 16.81 11.13
N GLY A 122 -15.10 17.06 12.26
CA GLY A 122 -15.71 17.00 13.57
C GLY A 122 -15.66 15.64 14.27
N ILE A 123 -15.15 14.60 13.64
CA ILE A 123 -14.84 13.32 14.32
C ILE A 123 -13.52 13.43 15.08
N ARG A 124 -13.39 12.64 16.14
CA ARG A 124 -12.16 12.48 16.92
C ARG A 124 -11.44 11.22 16.46
N VAL A 125 -10.33 11.38 15.75
CA VAL A 125 -9.54 10.22 15.29
C VAL A 125 -8.27 10.12 16.13
N LEU A 126 -8.13 9.01 16.86
CA LEU A 126 -7.03 8.76 17.80
C LEU A 126 -6.27 7.49 17.40
N SER A 127 -5.01 7.39 17.82
CA SER A 127 -4.31 6.10 17.85
C SER A 127 -4.74 5.29 19.08
N SER A 128 -4.55 3.97 19.05
CA SER A 128 -4.76 3.11 20.22
C SER A 128 -3.98 3.62 21.43
N LYS A 129 -2.70 3.98 21.23
CA LYS A 129 -1.84 4.53 22.26
C LYS A 129 -2.42 5.82 22.88
N ALA A 130 -2.82 6.78 22.05
CA ALA A 130 -3.39 8.03 22.55
C ALA A 130 -4.72 7.81 23.29
N PHE A 131 -5.55 6.86 22.83
CA PHE A 131 -6.80 6.51 23.52
C PHE A 131 -6.53 5.91 24.90
N ILE A 132 -5.57 4.99 25.01
CA ILE A 132 -5.12 4.37 26.28
C ILE A 132 -4.62 5.44 27.24
N GLU A 133 -3.76 6.35 26.79
CA GLU A 133 -3.19 7.43 27.62
C GLU A 133 -4.28 8.39 28.15
N ILE A 134 -5.19 8.84 27.28
CA ILE A 134 -6.28 9.77 27.64
C ILE A 134 -7.21 9.15 28.69
N ASN A 135 -7.56 7.88 28.49
CA ASN A 135 -8.52 7.18 29.37
C ASN A 135 -7.83 6.46 30.56
N LYS A 136 -6.49 6.56 30.69
CA LYS A 136 -5.69 5.92 31.75
C LYS A 136 -5.93 4.41 31.85
N ILE A 137 -6.07 3.77 30.70
CA ILE A 137 -6.27 2.32 30.57
C ILE A 137 -4.92 1.64 30.73
N THR A 138 -4.87 0.51 31.44
CA THR A 138 -3.67 -0.32 31.58
C THR A 138 -3.83 -1.55 30.69
N GLU A 139 -3.61 -1.39 29.40
CA GLU A 139 -3.70 -2.48 28.43
C GLU A 139 -2.36 -2.64 27.71
N LYS A 140 -1.94 -3.89 27.49
CA LYS A 140 -0.77 -4.25 26.71
C LYS A 140 -1.18 -5.34 25.74
N PHE A 141 -0.70 -5.28 24.51
CA PHE A 141 -0.98 -6.25 23.47
C PHE A 141 0.28 -7.02 23.12
N GLU A 142 0.16 -8.33 22.99
CA GLU A 142 1.25 -9.20 22.55
C GLU A 142 1.43 -9.11 21.04
N ASP A 143 0.32 -8.93 20.30
CA ASP A 143 0.32 -8.84 18.85
C ASP A 143 -0.77 -7.87 18.31
N GLU A 144 -0.80 -7.72 16.98
CA GLU A 144 -1.80 -6.88 16.30
C GLU A 144 -3.22 -7.45 16.36
N LEU A 145 -3.38 -8.78 16.36
CA LEU A 145 -4.70 -9.43 16.39
C LEU A 145 -5.40 -9.16 17.72
N GLU A 146 -4.65 -9.28 18.83
CA GLU A 146 -5.14 -8.96 20.17
C GLU A 146 -5.56 -7.50 20.27
N LYS A 147 -4.75 -6.58 19.74
CA LYS A 147 -5.06 -5.15 19.70
C LYS A 147 -6.37 -4.86 18.95
N TYR A 148 -6.59 -5.44 17.77
CA TYR A 148 -7.83 -5.23 17.03
C TYR A 148 -9.03 -5.90 17.70
N SER A 149 -8.86 -7.03 18.34
CA SER A 149 -9.90 -7.68 19.16
C SER A 149 -10.29 -6.80 20.36
N TRP A 150 -9.32 -6.09 20.96
CA TRP A 150 -9.59 -5.09 22.01
C TRP A 150 -10.37 -3.90 21.46
N MET A 151 -10.01 -3.37 20.28
CA MET A 151 -10.77 -2.27 19.66
C MET A 151 -12.23 -2.67 19.36
N GLU A 152 -12.48 -3.92 18.94
CA GLU A 152 -13.84 -4.42 18.75
C GLU A 152 -14.61 -4.49 20.08
N ARG A 153 -13.98 -4.93 21.18
CA ARG A 153 -14.60 -4.90 22.51
C ARG A 153 -14.99 -3.47 22.92
N LEU A 154 -14.10 -2.49 22.71
CA LEU A 154 -14.41 -1.07 22.99
C LEU A 154 -15.62 -0.58 22.18
N ARG A 155 -15.70 -0.97 20.89
CA ARG A 155 -16.83 -0.61 20.03
C ARG A 155 -18.12 -1.24 20.52
N LEU A 156 -18.10 -2.52 20.88
CA LEU A 156 -19.28 -3.22 21.42
C LEU A 156 -19.76 -2.64 22.74
N ASN A 157 -18.84 -2.16 23.58
CA ASN A 157 -19.16 -1.48 24.84
C ASN A 157 -19.65 -0.02 24.64
N GLY A 158 -19.59 0.51 23.40
CA GLY A 158 -19.97 1.90 23.12
C GLY A 158 -18.95 2.95 23.56
N GLU A 159 -17.71 2.55 23.88
CA GLU A 159 -16.62 3.46 24.26
C GLU A 159 -16.01 4.18 23.05
N ILE A 160 -16.11 3.56 21.86
CA ILE A 160 -15.73 4.14 20.57
C ILE A 160 -16.82 3.86 19.53
N ASP A 161 -16.91 4.72 18.51
CA ASP A 161 -17.88 4.57 17.42
C ASP A 161 -17.37 3.67 16.29
N GLY A 162 -16.05 3.46 16.21
CA GLY A 162 -15.45 2.59 15.20
C GLY A 162 -13.93 2.56 15.24
N PHE A 163 -13.34 1.71 14.42
CA PHE A 163 -11.90 1.62 14.23
C PHE A 163 -11.58 1.19 12.80
N VAL A 164 -10.33 1.44 12.38
CA VAL A 164 -9.85 1.06 11.04
C VAL A 164 -8.87 -0.09 11.16
N ILE A 165 -9.09 -1.12 10.34
CA ILE A 165 -8.35 -2.38 10.33
C ILE A 165 -7.95 -2.75 8.89
N PRO A 166 -6.76 -3.35 8.65
CA PRO A 166 -6.43 -3.96 7.35
C PRO A 166 -7.43 -5.06 6.99
N ARG A 167 -7.83 -5.13 5.72
CA ARG A 167 -8.80 -6.15 5.24
C ARG A 167 -8.33 -7.58 5.53
N VAL A 168 -7.03 -7.82 5.43
CA VAL A 168 -6.44 -9.14 5.70
C VAL A 168 -6.67 -9.55 7.15
N ILE A 169 -6.38 -8.64 8.10
CA ILE A 169 -6.57 -8.91 9.53
C ILE A 169 -8.06 -9.01 9.88
N TYR A 170 -8.92 -8.19 9.25
CA TYR A 170 -10.37 -8.29 9.43
C TYR A 170 -10.91 -9.70 9.16
N SER A 171 -10.35 -10.42 8.20
CA SER A 171 -10.79 -11.79 7.87
C SER A 171 -10.32 -12.85 8.87
N GLN A 172 -9.37 -12.51 9.75
CA GLN A 172 -8.79 -13.43 10.76
C GLN A 172 -9.44 -13.30 12.14
N ILE A 173 -10.20 -12.23 12.37
CA ILE A 173 -10.82 -11.94 13.66
C ILE A 173 -12.34 -11.96 13.54
N GLU A 174 -13.03 -12.48 14.55
CA GLU A 174 -14.49 -12.37 14.66
C GLU A 174 -14.91 -10.93 14.97
N ILE A 175 -15.42 -10.23 13.98
CA ILE A 175 -15.91 -8.87 14.09
C ILE A 175 -17.40 -8.83 13.75
N ASN A 176 -18.22 -8.37 14.69
CA ASN A 176 -19.67 -8.24 14.53
C ASN A 176 -20.14 -6.90 13.95
N GLY A 177 -19.21 -5.96 13.75
CA GLY A 177 -19.49 -4.64 13.20
C GLY A 177 -19.72 -4.64 11.70
N ARG A 178 -20.49 -3.63 11.20
CA ARG A 178 -20.59 -3.39 9.77
C ARG A 178 -19.25 -2.93 9.22
N ARG A 179 -18.88 -3.46 8.05
CA ARG A 179 -17.64 -3.11 7.35
C ARG A 179 -17.89 -2.07 6.27
N HIS A 180 -17.06 -1.04 6.24
CA HIS A 180 -17.07 -0.01 5.21
C HIS A 180 -15.67 0.10 4.63
N THR A 181 -15.48 -0.35 3.39
CA THR A 181 -14.16 -0.32 2.73
C THR A 181 -13.76 1.12 2.42
N LEU A 182 -12.56 1.50 2.80
CA LEU A 182 -11.94 2.77 2.46
C LEU A 182 -11.25 2.63 1.09
N LEU A 183 -11.81 3.21 0.06
CA LEU A 183 -11.39 2.99 -1.32
C LEU A 183 -10.46 4.10 -1.82
N PRO A 184 -9.45 3.79 -2.65
CA PRO A 184 -8.61 4.79 -3.30
C PRO A 184 -9.35 5.57 -4.40
N ASP A 185 -10.41 4.98 -4.97
CA ASP A 185 -11.30 5.66 -5.89
C ASP A 185 -12.70 5.72 -5.29
N PRO A 186 -13.28 6.90 -5.18
CA PRO A 186 -14.65 7.04 -4.69
C PRO A 186 -15.65 6.47 -5.69
N HIS A 187 -16.77 5.95 -5.18
CA HIS A 187 -17.86 5.47 -6.03
C HIS A 187 -18.60 6.59 -6.75
N ASN A 188 -18.67 7.76 -6.13
CA ASN A 188 -19.36 8.91 -6.66
C ASN A 188 -18.42 10.11 -6.75
N LEU A 189 -18.68 10.99 -7.69
CA LEU A 189 -17.97 12.25 -7.82
C LEU A 189 -18.12 13.07 -6.52
N GLY A 190 -17.00 13.53 -5.97
CA GLY A 190 -16.95 14.29 -4.72
C GLY A 190 -16.87 13.46 -3.45
N ASP A 191 -16.99 12.14 -3.50
CA ASP A 191 -16.69 11.28 -2.36
C ASP A 191 -15.17 11.30 -2.05
N ASN A 192 -14.84 11.03 -0.77
CA ASN A 192 -13.46 11.04 -0.34
C ASN A 192 -12.73 9.75 -0.77
N HIS A 193 -11.49 9.91 -1.18
CA HIS A 193 -10.59 8.81 -1.50
C HIS A 193 -9.61 8.52 -0.35
N PHE A 194 -9.11 7.28 -0.29
CA PHE A 194 -8.18 6.79 0.71
C PHE A 194 -7.04 6.05 0.02
N LEU A 195 -5.95 6.76 -0.25
CA LEU A 195 -4.77 6.12 -0.83
C LEU A 195 -4.09 5.23 0.22
N PRO A 196 -3.59 4.05 -0.19
CA PRO A 196 -2.84 3.17 0.70
C PRO A 196 -1.49 3.79 1.08
N LYS A 197 -0.88 3.26 2.14
CA LYS A 197 0.53 3.55 2.43
C LYS A 197 1.41 2.97 1.32
N PRO A 198 2.61 3.55 1.11
CA PRO A 198 3.60 2.94 0.23
C PRO A 198 3.86 1.46 0.58
N TYR A 199 4.14 0.68 -0.43
CA TYR A 199 4.40 -0.76 -0.34
C TYR A 199 3.27 -1.61 0.24
N SER A 200 2.11 -1.03 0.51
CA SER A 200 0.94 -1.82 0.92
C SER A 200 0.57 -2.83 -0.16
N ASP A 201 0.31 -4.08 0.27
CA ASP A 201 -0.11 -5.15 -0.62
C ASP A 201 0.89 -5.46 -1.75
N LEU A 202 2.17 -5.39 -1.43
CA LEU A 202 3.26 -5.68 -2.35
C LEU A 202 4.24 -6.67 -1.73
N VAL A 203 4.49 -7.77 -2.43
CA VAL A 203 5.45 -8.80 -2.07
C VAL A 203 6.62 -8.71 -3.02
N VAL A 204 7.83 -8.53 -2.51
CA VAL A 204 9.06 -8.58 -3.29
C VAL A 204 9.73 -9.94 -3.16
N ILE A 205 10.28 -10.41 -4.27
CA ILE A 205 11.02 -11.66 -4.35
C ILE A 205 12.50 -11.32 -4.54
N ILE A 206 13.30 -11.79 -3.60
CA ILE A 206 14.74 -11.55 -3.53
C ILE A 206 15.44 -12.86 -3.87
N GLY A 207 16.51 -12.79 -4.65
CA GLY A 207 17.38 -13.91 -4.96
C GLY A 207 18.84 -13.50 -4.95
N ARG A 208 19.73 -14.47 -5.06
CA ARG A 208 21.16 -14.20 -5.27
C ARG A 208 21.35 -13.51 -6.63
N LYS A 209 22.36 -12.67 -6.75
CA LYS A 209 22.74 -12.06 -8.03
C LYS A 209 22.92 -13.14 -9.12
N ASN A 210 22.43 -12.84 -10.32
CA ASN A 210 22.43 -13.75 -11.47
C ASN A 210 21.50 -14.98 -11.32
N PHE A 211 20.47 -14.89 -10.48
CA PHE A 211 19.41 -15.90 -10.47
C PHE A 211 18.80 -16.06 -11.88
N PRO A 212 18.45 -17.28 -12.34
CA PRO A 212 17.93 -17.49 -13.69
C PRO A 212 16.67 -16.69 -13.98
N ASN A 213 16.73 -15.77 -14.95
CA ASN A 213 15.61 -14.91 -15.33
C ASN A 213 14.36 -15.68 -15.78
N SER A 214 14.52 -16.89 -16.33
CA SER A 214 13.39 -17.74 -16.75
C SER A 214 12.52 -18.15 -15.56
N ILE A 215 13.15 -18.51 -14.44
CA ILE A 215 12.46 -18.90 -13.21
C ILE A 215 11.89 -17.64 -12.54
N GLY A 216 12.66 -16.56 -12.47
CA GLY A 216 12.22 -15.28 -11.91
C GLY A 216 10.91 -14.77 -12.55
N LYS A 217 10.81 -14.86 -13.88
CA LYS A 217 9.62 -14.45 -14.64
C LYS A 217 8.37 -15.29 -14.34
N LEU A 218 8.50 -16.53 -13.96
CA LEU A 218 7.37 -17.38 -13.56
C LEU A 218 6.82 -16.96 -12.18
N LEU A 219 7.69 -16.44 -11.32
CA LEU A 219 7.39 -16.10 -9.95
C LEU A 219 6.91 -14.66 -9.76
N THR A 220 7.10 -13.78 -10.74
CA THR A 220 6.82 -12.35 -10.64
C THR A 220 5.64 -11.92 -11.51
N GLU A 221 5.11 -10.74 -11.27
CA GLU A 221 4.04 -10.12 -12.07
C GLU A 221 4.50 -8.79 -12.65
N THR A 222 4.19 -8.53 -13.91
CA THR A 222 4.52 -7.24 -14.57
C THR A 222 3.97 -6.04 -13.80
N GLU A 223 2.76 -6.14 -13.24
CA GLU A 223 2.17 -5.09 -12.42
C GLU A 223 2.93 -4.92 -11.10
N GLY A 224 3.22 -6.02 -10.39
CA GLY A 224 4.00 -6.00 -9.16
C GLY A 224 5.39 -5.38 -9.35
N ASP A 225 6.10 -5.77 -10.41
CA ASP A 225 7.41 -5.22 -10.78
C ASP A 225 7.35 -3.71 -11.05
N THR A 226 6.31 -3.28 -11.75
CA THR A 226 6.09 -1.85 -12.03
C THR A 226 5.83 -1.07 -10.74
N ILE A 227 4.97 -1.59 -9.86
CA ILE A 227 4.65 -0.98 -8.57
C ILE A 227 5.91 -0.84 -7.72
N TRP A 228 6.70 -1.94 -7.60
CA TRP A 228 7.96 -1.93 -6.87
C TRP A 228 8.92 -0.86 -7.40
N LYS A 229 9.24 -0.90 -8.70
CA LYS A 229 10.21 0.01 -9.32
C LYS A 229 9.82 1.48 -9.15
N ILE A 230 8.53 1.80 -9.31
CA ILE A 230 8.05 3.17 -9.17
C ILE A 230 8.13 3.63 -7.71
N GLN A 231 7.63 2.82 -6.78
CA GLN A 231 7.62 3.19 -5.36
C GLN A 231 9.04 3.28 -4.80
N ASP A 232 9.90 2.32 -5.11
CA ASP A 232 11.30 2.32 -4.67
C ASP A 232 12.07 3.54 -5.21
N TYR A 233 11.87 3.89 -6.50
CA TYR A 233 12.46 5.07 -7.10
C TYR A 233 12.01 6.38 -6.42
N PHE A 234 10.69 6.56 -6.24
CA PHE A 234 10.16 7.77 -5.61
C PHE A 234 10.61 7.91 -4.16
N LEU A 235 10.52 6.83 -3.38
CA LEU A 235 10.84 6.86 -1.96
C LEU A 235 12.34 6.90 -1.70
N GLY A 236 13.15 6.26 -2.54
CA GLY A 236 14.61 6.35 -2.49
C GLY A 236 15.14 7.75 -2.81
N ALA A 237 14.43 8.50 -3.64
CA ALA A 237 14.74 9.89 -3.97
C ALA A 237 14.26 10.89 -2.90
N MET A 238 13.28 10.51 -2.08
CA MET A 238 12.81 11.30 -0.94
C MET A 238 13.69 11.00 0.27
N LYS A 239 14.45 11.98 0.73
CA LYS A 239 15.26 11.88 1.96
C LYS A 239 14.42 11.87 3.25
N GLU A 240 13.15 11.55 3.17
CA GLU A 240 12.22 11.70 4.27
C GLU A 240 11.89 10.37 4.94
N ASP A 241 12.07 10.35 6.26
CA ASP A 241 11.84 9.20 7.13
C ASP A 241 10.34 8.88 7.34
N ASN A 242 9.41 9.68 6.79
CA ASN A 242 7.98 9.58 7.10
C ASN A 242 7.13 9.00 5.97
N ILE A 243 7.44 7.79 5.50
CA ILE A 243 6.56 7.07 4.55
C ILE A 243 5.16 6.79 5.11
N ASP A 244 5.03 6.82 6.44
CA ASP A 244 3.75 6.62 7.15
C ASP A 244 2.75 7.78 6.97
N GLU A 245 3.18 8.91 6.41
CA GLU A 245 2.34 10.10 6.15
C GLU A 245 1.94 10.24 4.68
N ILE A 246 2.50 9.39 3.81
CA ILE A 246 2.29 9.46 2.37
C ILE A 246 1.27 8.42 1.95
N GLY A 247 0.26 8.84 1.20
CA GLY A 247 -0.61 7.94 0.43
C GLY A 247 0.02 7.71 -0.94
N PHE A 248 0.21 6.45 -1.34
CA PHE A 248 0.85 6.14 -2.61
C PHE A 248 0.20 4.93 -3.26
N LEU A 249 -0.44 5.15 -4.39
CA LEU A 249 -1.05 4.12 -5.22
C LEU A 249 -0.37 4.10 -6.59
N VAL A 250 0.09 2.92 -6.97
CA VAL A 250 0.53 2.61 -8.34
C VAL A 250 -0.23 1.38 -8.79
N ARG A 251 -0.74 1.38 -10.02
CA ARG A 251 -1.45 0.22 -10.59
C ARG A 251 -1.51 0.28 -12.10
N HIS A 252 -1.70 -0.87 -12.71
CA HIS A 252 -2.01 -0.96 -14.13
C HIS A 252 -3.50 -0.69 -14.37
N ARG A 253 -3.80 0.05 -15.42
CA ARG A 253 -5.16 0.37 -15.85
C ARG A 253 -5.34 0.07 -17.32
N LYS A 254 -6.47 -0.52 -17.68
CA LYS A 254 -6.88 -0.62 -19.09
C LYS A 254 -7.43 0.73 -19.53
N LEU A 255 -7.08 1.14 -20.74
CA LEU A 255 -7.57 2.40 -21.30
C LEU A 255 -9.10 2.49 -21.27
N SER A 256 -9.80 1.43 -21.66
CA SER A 256 -11.26 1.37 -21.64
C SER A 256 -11.87 1.66 -20.26
N THR A 257 -11.19 1.20 -19.18
CA THR A 257 -11.66 1.46 -17.80
C THR A 257 -11.46 2.93 -17.41
N LEU A 258 -10.35 3.55 -17.85
CA LEU A 258 -10.09 4.97 -17.60
C LEU A 258 -11.02 5.88 -18.40
N MET A 259 -11.31 5.54 -19.63
CA MET A 259 -12.29 6.28 -20.47
C MET A 259 -13.68 6.26 -19.84
N LEU A 260 -14.17 5.08 -19.40
CA LEU A 260 -15.45 4.97 -18.70
C LEU A 260 -15.45 5.78 -17.38
N GLN A 261 -14.33 5.84 -16.70
CA GLN A 261 -14.20 6.65 -15.49
C GLN A 261 -14.22 8.14 -15.82
N ALA A 262 -13.47 8.59 -16.82
CA ALA A 262 -13.43 9.98 -17.28
C ALA A 262 -14.82 10.48 -17.72
N GLU A 263 -15.56 9.66 -18.48
CA GLU A 263 -16.94 9.94 -18.88
C GLU A 263 -17.86 10.08 -17.66
N LYS A 264 -17.80 9.11 -16.73
CA LYS A 264 -18.59 9.14 -15.49
C LYS A 264 -18.29 10.37 -14.64
N ASP A 265 -17.02 10.71 -14.50
CA ASP A 265 -16.54 11.82 -13.68
C ASP A 265 -16.60 13.16 -14.42
N ARG A 266 -16.97 13.16 -15.71
CA ARG A 266 -16.97 14.31 -16.62
C ARG A 266 -15.61 15.02 -16.67
N ASP A 267 -14.53 14.24 -16.60
CA ASP A 267 -13.15 14.72 -16.70
C ASP A 267 -12.74 14.84 -18.17
N LEU A 268 -13.11 15.98 -18.78
CA LEU A 268 -12.80 16.27 -20.18
C LEU A 268 -11.30 16.30 -20.48
N LEU A 269 -10.46 16.65 -19.50
CA LEU A 269 -9.01 16.67 -19.69
C LEU A 269 -8.46 15.26 -19.79
N MET A 270 -8.93 14.36 -18.93
CA MET A 270 -8.55 12.95 -19.00
C MET A 270 -9.11 12.30 -20.28
N GLU A 271 -10.34 12.59 -20.66
CA GLU A 271 -10.95 12.08 -21.90
C GLU A 271 -10.15 12.52 -23.13
N GLN A 272 -9.80 13.81 -23.23
CA GLN A 272 -9.00 14.35 -24.34
C GLN A 272 -7.57 13.78 -24.37
N ALA A 273 -6.98 13.48 -23.23
CA ALA A 273 -5.62 12.93 -23.16
C ALA A 273 -5.49 11.54 -23.82
N PHE A 274 -6.60 10.84 -24.06
CA PHE A 274 -6.61 9.51 -24.70
C PHE A 274 -6.93 9.54 -26.19
N HIS A 275 -7.15 10.73 -26.77
CA HIS A 275 -7.41 10.88 -28.18
C HIS A 275 -6.28 11.67 -28.85
N ASP A 276 -5.99 11.34 -30.10
CA ASP A 276 -5.10 12.14 -30.93
C ASP A 276 -5.84 13.34 -31.52
N TYR A 277 -5.13 14.09 -32.37
CA TYR A 277 -5.70 15.28 -33.05
C TYR A 277 -6.79 14.94 -34.07
N GLU A 278 -6.93 13.69 -34.49
CA GLU A 278 -7.99 13.19 -35.38
C GLU A 278 -9.19 12.64 -34.57
N GLY A 279 -9.09 12.59 -33.24
CA GLY A 279 -10.12 12.06 -32.34
C GLY A 279 -10.09 10.54 -32.20
N GLU A 280 -9.05 9.89 -32.71
CA GLU A 280 -8.86 8.45 -32.57
C GLU A 280 -8.17 8.12 -31.25
N VAL A 281 -8.46 6.94 -30.70
CA VAL A 281 -7.84 6.47 -29.43
C VAL A 281 -6.37 6.16 -29.69
N THR A 282 -5.49 6.87 -28.98
CA THR A 282 -4.05 6.87 -29.21
C THR A 282 -3.35 5.55 -28.91
N THR A 283 -3.90 4.69 -28.04
CA THR A 283 -3.25 3.45 -27.66
C THR A 283 -4.24 2.42 -27.09
N SER A 284 -4.02 1.15 -27.39
CA SER A 284 -4.65 0.01 -26.69
C SER A 284 -3.78 -0.52 -25.55
N GLU A 285 -2.69 0.15 -25.25
CA GLU A 285 -1.69 -0.27 -24.29
C GLU A 285 -2.19 -0.19 -22.84
N VAL A 286 -1.57 -0.97 -21.98
CA VAL A 286 -1.74 -0.85 -20.54
C VAL A 286 -1.16 0.47 -20.07
N LEU A 287 -1.91 1.19 -19.26
CA LEU A 287 -1.51 2.45 -18.66
C LEU A 287 -1.10 2.23 -17.21
N VAL A 288 -0.09 2.97 -16.76
CA VAL A 288 0.35 3.01 -15.36
C VAL A 288 -0.23 4.26 -14.73
N GLU A 289 -1.09 4.06 -13.73
CA GLU A 289 -1.66 5.14 -12.93
C GLU A 289 -0.84 5.31 -11.64
N ILE A 290 -0.39 6.52 -11.39
CA ILE A 290 0.37 6.92 -10.21
C ILE A 290 -0.41 8.00 -9.48
N LYS A 291 -0.78 7.72 -8.21
CA LYS A 291 -1.38 8.71 -7.30
C LYS A 291 -0.53 8.79 -6.04
N ILE A 292 -0.06 9.97 -5.72
CA ILE A 292 0.66 10.23 -4.48
C ILE A 292 0.05 11.43 -3.78
N GLU A 293 -0.11 11.36 -2.46
CA GLU A 293 -0.63 12.46 -1.66
C GLU A 293 0.08 12.57 -0.31
N ARG A 294 0.12 13.80 0.20
CA ARG A 294 0.47 14.11 1.57
C ARG A 294 -0.60 15.01 2.17
N ILE A 295 -1.03 14.70 3.39
CA ILE A 295 -2.14 15.39 4.05
C ILE A 295 -1.64 15.94 5.37
N SER A 296 -2.01 17.20 5.70
CA SER A 296 -1.75 17.77 7.02
C SER A 296 -2.40 16.94 8.13
N ASN A 297 -1.82 16.97 9.33
CA ASN A 297 -2.30 16.18 10.46
C ASN A 297 -3.77 16.48 10.82
N ASP A 298 -4.23 17.71 10.61
CA ASP A 298 -5.61 18.14 10.82
C ASP A 298 -6.56 17.77 9.66
N GLY A 299 -6.05 17.25 8.56
CA GLY A 299 -6.81 16.85 7.37
C GLY A 299 -7.31 18.02 6.50
N LYS A 300 -6.87 19.26 6.75
CA LYS A 300 -7.41 20.43 6.02
C LYS A 300 -6.69 20.73 4.72
N LYS A 301 -5.42 20.35 4.61
CA LYS A 301 -4.56 20.63 3.44
C LYS A 301 -4.11 19.32 2.84
N THR A 302 -4.15 19.23 1.53
CA THR A 302 -3.70 18.06 0.77
C THR A 302 -2.83 18.54 -0.39
N ILE A 303 -1.68 17.91 -0.53
CA ILE A 303 -0.84 18.01 -1.71
C ILE A 303 -0.97 16.68 -2.42
N SER A 304 -1.18 16.70 -3.73
CA SER A 304 -1.31 15.46 -4.50
C SER A 304 -0.70 15.61 -5.90
N LEU A 305 -0.23 14.49 -6.43
CA LEU A 305 0.15 14.32 -7.82
C LEU A 305 -0.61 13.12 -8.37
N HIS A 306 -1.23 13.28 -9.53
CA HIS A 306 -1.85 12.21 -10.29
C HIS A 306 -1.25 12.20 -11.69
N ARG A 307 -0.77 11.04 -12.14
CA ARG A 307 -0.24 10.80 -13.48
C ARG A 307 -0.80 9.50 -14.04
N VAL A 308 -1.07 9.52 -15.32
CA VAL A 308 -1.40 8.33 -16.12
C VAL A 308 -0.42 8.30 -17.28
N ILE A 309 0.29 7.20 -17.45
CA ILE A 309 1.47 7.10 -18.30
C ILE A 309 1.37 5.79 -19.08
N PRO A 310 1.67 5.76 -20.39
CA PRO A 310 1.79 4.52 -21.14
C PRO A 310 2.84 3.58 -20.49
N TYR A 311 2.53 2.29 -20.44
CA TYR A 311 3.45 1.32 -19.82
C TYR A 311 4.82 1.29 -20.52
N SER A 312 4.86 1.48 -21.85
CA SER A 312 6.10 1.56 -22.62
C SER A 312 7.02 2.71 -22.18
N GLU A 313 6.48 3.80 -21.64
CA GLU A 313 7.20 5.04 -21.34
C GLU A 313 7.43 5.28 -19.85
N TYR A 314 6.88 4.42 -18.96
CA TYR A 314 6.85 4.71 -17.54
C TYR A 314 8.23 4.95 -16.92
N GLN A 315 9.27 4.25 -17.39
CA GLN A 315 10.64 4.36 -16.84
C GLN A 315 11.23 5.77 -17.02
N VAL A 316 10.91 6.44 -18.12
CA VAL A 316 11.37 7.81 -18.36
C VAL A 316 10.45 8.81 -17.66
N ALA A 317 9.14 8.57 -17.73
CA ALA A 317 8.14 9.47 -17.17
C ALA A 317 8.17 9.56 -15.64
N ILE A 318 8.57 8.50 -14.93
CA ILE A 318 8.70 8.52 -13.46
C ILE A 318 9.75 9.53 -12.98
N VAL A 319 10.82 9.75 -13.74
CA VAL A 319 11.86 10.74 -13.41
C VAL A 319 11.28 12.16 -13.42
N SER A 320 10.44 12.47 -14.40
CA SER A 320 9.75 13.76 -14.45
C SER A 320 8.70 13.88 -13.34
N ALA A 321 7.92 12.84 -13.12
CA ALA A 321 6.88 12.83 -12.10
C ALA A 321 7.46 13.01 -10.69
N GLU A 322 8.60 12.39 -10.40
CA GLU A 322 9.30 12.53 -9.12
C GLU A 322 9.84 13.96 -8.92
N LYS A 323 10.43 14.57 -9.96
CA LYS A 323 10.86 15.98 -9.92
C LYS A 323 9.68 16.92 -9.69
N ASP A 324 8.56 16.70 -10.36
CA ASP A 324 7.34 17.48 -10.17
C ASP A 324 6.82 17.34 -8.74
N TRP A 325 6.80 16.13 -8.19
CA TRP A 325 6.40 15.88 -6.82
C TRP A 325 7.28 16.62 -5.81
N ARG A 326 8.60 16.54 -5.95
CA ARG A 326 9.55 17.32 -5.10
C ARG A 326 9.30 18.83 -5.17
N LYS A 327 9.08 19.35 -6.37
CA LYS A 327 8.82 20.78 -6.57
C LYS A 327 7.49 21.20 -5.93
N ILE A 328 6.46 20.39 -6.04
CA ILE A 328 5.16 20.63 -5.41
C ILE A 328 5.31 20.66 -3.89
N LEU A 329 6.02 19.67 -3.32
CA LEU A 329 6.30 19.62 -1.88
C LEU A 329 7.08 20.86 -1.43
N GLN A 330 8.18 21.19 -2.10
CA GLN A 330 9.00 22.35 -1.73
C GLN A 330 8.18 23.65 -1.75
N ASN A 331 7.40 23.89 -2.81
CA ASN A 331 6.54 25.07 -2.90
C ASN A 331 5.52 25.12 -1.75
N ALA A 332 4.96 23.99 -1.36
CA ALA A 332 3.99 23.92 -0.27
C ALA A 332 4.64 24.22 1.09
N PHE A 333 5.86 23.75 1.33
CA PHE A 333 6.63 24.06 2.54
C PHE A 333 7.10 25.51 2.59
N ASP A 334 7.46 26.10 1.45
CA ASP A 334 7.84 27.52 1.38
C ASP A 334 6.65 28.43 1.72
N VAL A 335 5.43 28.04 1.34
CA VAL A 335 4.19 28.77 1.67
C VAL A 335 3.72 28.51 3.10
N ASP A 336 3.88 27.31 3.60
CA ASP A 336 3.45 26.91 4.93
C ASP A 336 4.44 25.92 5.57
N PRO A 337 5.49 26.46 6.27
CA PRO A 337 6.49 25.62 6.93
C PRO A 337 5.92 24.66 7.98
N LYS A 338 4.71 24.92 8.47
CA LYS A 338 4.00 24.08 9.45
C LYS A 338 3.06 23.06 8.82
N PHE A 339 3.14 22.86 7.51
CA PHE A 339 2.23 21.94 6.81
C PHE A 339 2.13 20.55 7.46
N ILE A 340 3.18 20.11 8.15
CA ILE A 340 3.31 18.79 8.76
C ILE A 340 3.30 18.83 10.28
N ASN A 341 3.63 19.95 10.90
CA ASN A 341 3.94 20.04 12.33
C ASN A 341 2.80 20.57 13.22
N ASP A 342 1.55 20.59 12.73
CA ASP A 342 0.38 20.92 13.57
C ASP A 342 -0.27 19.71 14.18
#